data_cf49c2c21c37e45f68e82635442257a6
#
_entry.id   cf49c2c21c37e45f68e82635442257a6
#
_cell.length_a   1.000
_cell.length_b   1.000
_cell.length_c   1.000
_cell.angle_alpha   90.00
_cell.angle_beta   90.00
_cell.angle_gamma   90.00
#
_symmetry.space_group_name_H-M   'P 1'
#
loop_
_entity.id
_entity.type
_entity.pdbx_description
1 polymer ?
#
loop_
_entity_poly.entity_id
_entity_poly.type
_entity_poly.pdbx_seq_one_letter_code
_entity_poly.pdbx_strand_id
1 'polypeptide(L)'
;ELTYTRELLSEVVRYIRLLKPYAVFTHNPEDIIIRDSFINHRDHRVAGLVAVDAVYPSARDRWNFPEQIDEEGLEPHKVKELYIWGSDKANFIVDISDIVDLKIQALLQHSSQFGERDDFVQFVRERWRDEEGRYTERFRRVVMIR
;
A
#
# COMPACT_ATOMS: atom_id res chain seq x y z
N GLU A 1 -13.83 -1.03 -11.67
CA GLU A 1 -13.85 -2.07 -10.61
C GLU A 1 -12.66 -3.01 -10.78
N LEU A 2 -11.79 -3.07 -9.78
CA LEU A 2 -10.61 -3.93 -9.80
C LEU A 2 -11.02 -5.38 -9.48
N THR A 3 -10.49 -6.32 -10.26
CA THR A 3 -10.72 -7.75 -10.03
C THR A 3 -9.38 -8.47 -9.93
N TYR A 4 -9.24 -9.35 -8.93
CA TYR A 4 -8.05 -10.19 -8.84
C TYR A 4 -8.04 -11.17 -10.01
N THR A 5 -7.07 -11.04 -10.89
CA THR A 5 -6.83 -11.95 -12.01
C THR A 5 -5.36 -12.35 -12.05
N ARG A 6 -5.06 -13.43 -12.76
CA ARG A 6 -3.67 -13.87 -12.96
C ARG A 6 -2.86 -12.84 -13.76
N GLU A 7 -3.51 -12.17 -14.70
CA GLU A 7 -2.91 -11.12 -15.53
C GLU A 7 -2.52 -9.91 -14.66
N LEU A 8 -3.41 -9.45 -13.78
CA LEU A 8 -3.11 -8.36 -12.85
C LEU A 8 -1.96 -8.73 -11.90
N LEU A 9 -1.96 -9.96 -11.37
CA LEU A 9 -0.85 -10.45 -10.55
C LEU A 9 0.46 -10.47 -11.35
N SER A 10 0.43 -10.94 -12.60
CA SER A 10 1.59 -10.96 -13.49
C SER A 10 2.18 -9.57 -13.69
N GLU A 11 1.34 -8.57 -13.95
CA GLU A 11 1.80 -7.18 -14.11
C GLU A 11 2.49 -6.65 -12.85
N VAL A 12 1.91 -6.87 -11.68
CA VAL A 12 2.53 -6.42 -10.42
C VAL A 12 3.84 -7.14 -10.15
N VAL A 13 3.91 -8.45 -10.41
CA VAL A 13 5.15 -9.24 -10.32
C VAL A 13 6.22 -8.71 -11.26
N ARG A 14 5.84 -8.37 -12.51
CA ARG A 14 6.74 -7.78 -13.50
C ARG A 14 7.37 -6.49 -12.98
N TYR A 15 6.56 -5.56 -12.43
CA TYR A 15 7.07 -4.32 -11.86
C TYR A 15 8.00 -4.56 -10.66
N ILE A 16 7.67 -5.50 -9.78
CA ILE A 16 8.56 -5.85 -8.65
C ILE A 16 9.90 -6.39 -9.15
N ARG A 17 9.89 -7.27 -10.15
CA ARG A 17 11.14 -7.82 -10.74
C ARG A 17 11.95 -6.75 -11.49
N LEU A 18 11.27 -5.86 -12.20
CA LEU A 18 11.89 -4.77 -12.95
C LEU A 18 12.52 -3.71 -12.03
N LEU A 19 11.76 -3.23 -11.05
CA LEU A 19 12.16 -2.12 -10.18
C LEU A 19 13.02 -2.57 -9.00
N LYS A 20 12.95 -3.85 -8.63
CA LYS A 20 13.66 -4.47 -7.51
C LYS A 20 13.54 -3.67 -6.20
N PRO A 21 12.32 -3.31 -5.75
CA PRO A 21 12.15 -2.43 -4.61
C PRO A 21 12.60 -3.10 -3.31
N TYR A 22 13.20 -2.31 -2.42
CA TYR A 22 13.49 -2.76 -1.04
C TYR A 22 12.20 -2.96 -0.26
N ALA A 23 11.24 -2.04 -0.40
CA ALA A 23 9.95 -2.06 0.30
C ALA A 23 8.79 -1.85 -0.68
N VAL A 24 7.66 -2.49 -0.37
CA VAL A 24 6.38 -2.28 -1.06
C VAL A 24 5.36 -1.72 -0.08
N PHE A 25 4.61 -0.72 -0.51
CA PHE A 25 3.52 -0.12 0.25
C PHE A 25 2.20 -0.47 -0.42
N THR A 26 1.20 -0.89 0.37
CA THR A 26 -0.10 -1.29 -0.19
C THR A 26 -1.24 -1.12 0.80
N HIS A 27 -2.46 -1.21 0.29
CA HIS A 27 -3.69 -1.24 1.06
C HIS A 27 -3.81 -2.52 1.90
N ASN A 28 -4.58 -2.43 2.97
CA ASN A 28 -4.93 -3.60 3.78
C ASN A 28 -5.92 -4.52 3.03
N PRO A 29 -5.55 -5.79 2.75
CA PRO A 29 -6.44 -6.75 2.11
C PRO A 29 -7.37 -7.50 3.07
N GLU A 30 -7.06 -7.52 4.37
CA GLU A 30 -7.71 -8.40 5.35
C GLU A 30 -9.01 -7.79 5.90
N ASP A 31 -8.97 -6.52 6.29
CA ASP A 31 -10.06 -5.91 7.03
C ASP A 31 -11.14 -5.36 6.07
N ILE A 32 -12.36 -5.85 6.19
CA ILE A 32 -13.53 -5.32 5.47
C ILE A 32 -14.05 -4.09 6.20
N ILE A 33 -14.10 -4.14 7.52
CA ILE A 33 -14.50 -3.05 8.40
C ILE A 33 -13.26 -2.60 9.17
N ILE A 34 -12.98 -1.30 9.15
CA ILE A 34 -11.85 -0.67 9.82
C ILE A 34 -12.41 0.20 10.95
N ARG A 35 -11.97 -0.04 12.18
CA ARG A 35 -12.33 0.71 13.40
C ARG A 35 -13.85 0.84 13.61
N ASP A 36 -14.61 -0.20 13.26
CA ASP A 36 -16.08 -0.26 13.38
C ASP A 36 -16.84 0.96 12.79
N SER A 37 -16.19 1.73 11.92
CA SER A 37 -16.73 2.99 11.40
C SER A 37 -16.50 3.20 9.91
N PHE A 38 -15.68 2.37 9.27
CA PHE A 38 -15.32 2.54 7.88
C PHE A 38 -15.31 1.20 7.13
N ILE A 39 -15.98 1.16 5.98
CA ILE A 39 -15.94 -0.01 5.08
C ILE A 39 -14.77 0.17 4.11
N ASN A 40 -13.81 -0.75 4.17
CA ASN A 40 -12.67 -0.76 3.27
C ASN A 40 -13.10 -1.06 1.83
N HIS A 41 -12.85 -0.14 0.92
CA HIS A 41 -13.29 -0.25 -0.46
C HIS A 41 -12.77 -1.54 -1.12
N ARG A 42 -13.63 -2.19 -1.91
CA ARG A 42 -13.28 -3.46 -2.57
C ARG A 42 -12.00 -3.36 -3.38
N ASP A 43 -11.84 -2.30 -4.19
CA ASP A 43 -10.66 -2.13 -5.04
C ASP A 43 -9.37 -1.95 -4.21
N HIS A 44 -9.47 -1.32 -3.02
CA HIS A 44 -8.33 -1.23 -2.10
C HIS A 44 -7.93 -2.61 -1.58
N ARG A 45 -8.92 -3.45 -1.19
CA ARG A 45 -8.63 -4.80 -0.72
C ARG A 45 -8.03 -5.67 -1.83
N VAL A 46 -8.56 -5.56 -3.05
CA VAL A 46 -8.02 -6.31 -4.21
C VAL A 46 -6.60 -5.85 -4.52
N ALA A 47 -6.33 -4.54 -4.55
CA ALA A 47 -4.98 -4.01 -4.75
C ALA A 47 -4.01 -4.51 -3.66
N GLY A 48 -4.46 -4.50 -2.39
CA GLY A 48 -3.71 -5.05 -1.27
C GLY A 48 -3.40 -6.53 -1.44
N LEU A 49 -4.39 -7.34 -1.79
CA LEU A 49 -4.23 -8.78 -1.97
C LEU A 49 -3.26 -9.11 -3.11
N VAL A 50 -3.43 -8.48 -4.27
CA VAL A 50 -2.52 -8.66 -5.41
C VAL A 50 -1.09 -8.29 -5.05
N ALA A 51 -0.89 -7.17 -4.34
CA ALA A 51 0.45 -6.73 -3.93
C ALA A 51 1.10 -7.70 -2.93
N VAL A 52 0.35 -8.23 -1.97
CA VAL A 52 0.84 -9.23 -1.01
C VAL A 52 1.27 -10.50 -1.72
N ASP A 53 0.41 -11.04 -2.62
CA ASP A 53 0.70 -12.27 -3.37
C ASP A 53 1.83 -12.07 -4.38
N ALA A 54 1.97 -10.87 -4.94
CA ALA A 54 3.10 -10.53 -5.79
C ALA A 54 4.41 -10.48 -5.01
N VAL A 55 4.43 -9.88 -3.82
CA VAL A 55 5.61 -9.83 -2.94
C VAL A 55 6.01 -11.24 -2.49
N TYR A 56 5.03 -12.05 -2.10
CA TYR A 56 5.24 -13.44 -1.68
C TYR A 56 4.05 -14.32 -2.04
N PRO A 57 4.28 -15.41 -2.79
CA PRO A 57 5.59 -15.93 -3.23
C PRO A 57 6.02 -15.43 -4.62
N SER A 58 5.16 -14.74 -5.39
CA SER A 58 5.21 -14.76 -6.85
C SER A 58 6.44 -14.10 -7.45
N ALA A 59 6.89 -12.93 -6.96
CA ALA A 59 8.04 -12.24 -7.53
C ALA A 59 9.39 -12.91 -7.18
N ARG A 60 9.43 -13.69 -6.08
CA ARG A 60 10.68 -14.23 -5.55
C ARG A 60 11.02 -15.63 -6.03
N ASP A 61 10.09 -16.37 -6.65
CA ASP A 61 10.35 -17.70 -7.18
C ASP A 61 10.38 -17.72 -8.71
N ARG A 62 11.02 -18.74 -9.27
CA ARG A 62 11.15 -18.88 -10.73
C ARG A 62 9.93 -19.52 -11.40
N TRP A 63 9.08 -20.18 -10.63
CA TRP A 63 7.97 -20.98 -11.14
C TRP A 63 6.73 -20.14 -11.45
N ASN A 64 6.61 -18.99 -10.80
CA ASN A 64 5.58 -18.02 -11.12
C ASN A 64 6.04 -17.14 -12.27
N PHE A 65 5.25 -17.11 -13.34
CA PHE A 65 5.50 -16.28 -14.52
C PHE A 65 6.91 -16.49 -15.10
N PRO A 66 7.27 -17.75 -15.48
CA PRO A 66 8.61 -18.06 -16.02
C PRO A 66 8.91 -17.28 -17.30
N GLU A 67 7.90 -16.92 -18.10
CA GLU A 67 8.02 -16.12 -19.31
C GLU A 67 8.67 -14.75 -19.05
N GLN A 68 8.43 -14.14 -17.90
CA GLN A 68 9.09 -12.87 -17.53
C GLN A 68 10.60 -13.04 -17.32
N ILE A 69 11.03 -14.24 -16.92
CA ILE A 69 12.45 -14.55 -16.71
C ILE A 69 13.09 -14.95 -18.05
N ASP A 70 12.46 -15.88 -18.75
CA ASP A 70 13.06 -16.55 -19.91
C ASP A 70 13.00 -15.67 -21.17
N GLU A 71 11.97 -14.83 -21.32
CA GLU A 71 11.77 -13.98 -22.50
C GLU A 71 12.13 -12.52 -22.24
N GLU A 72 11.90 -12.00 -21.01
CA GLU A 72 12.11 -10.59 -20.68
C GLU A 72 13.39 -10.35 -19.83
N GLY A 73 14.02 -11.41 -19.32
CA GLY A 73 15.23 -11.29 -18.48
C GLY A 73 14.95 -10.71 -17.08
N LEU A 74 13.71 -10.75 -16.61
CA LEU A 74 13.31 -10.21 -15.32
C LEU A 74 13.53 -11.24 -14.20
N GLU A 75 14.73 -11.26 -13.64
CA GLU A 75 15.11 -12.19 -12.57
C GLU A 75 14.25 -12.03 -11.30
N PRO A 76 14.01 -13.14 -10.56
CA PRO A 76 13.29 -13.11 -9.29
C PRO A 76 13.85 -12.07 -8.32
N HIS A 77 12.95 -11.41 -7.60
CA HIS A 77 13.32 -10.40 -6.61
C HIS A 77 12.67 -10.66 -5.25
N LYS A 78 13.43 -10.48 -4.17
CA LYS A 78 13.00 -10.62 -2.78
C LYS A 78 12.83 -9.25 -2.15
N VAL A 79 11.60 -8.74 -2.12
CA VAL A 79 11.23 -7.56 -1.33
C VAL A 79 11.59 -7.82 0.13
N LYS A 80 12.13 -6.83 0.82
CA LYS A 80 12.57 -6.96 2.22
C LYS A 80 11.51 -6.54 3.22
N GLU A 81 10.72 -5.55 2.87
CA GLU A 81 9.71 -5.00 3.76
C GLU A 81 8.40 -4.76 3.02
N LEU A 82 7.30 -5.04 3.71
CA LEU A 82 5.95 -4.73 3.24
C LEU A 82 5.27 -3.81 4.25
N TYR A 83 4.74 -2.70 3.79
CA TYR A 83 4.00 -1.74 4.59
C TYR A 83 2.54 -1.70 4.16
N ILE A 84 1.64 -2.01 5.07
CA ILE A 84 0.20 -2.07 4.83
C ILE A 84 -0.46 -0.96 5.63
N TRP A 85 -1.12 -0.02 4.94
CA TRP A 85 -1.91 1.01 5.61
C TRP A 85 -3.38 0.62 5.73
N GLY A 86 -4.13 1.30 6.61
CA GLY A 86 -5.54 1.03 6.83
C GLY A 86 -5.80 -0.28 7.61
N SER A 87 -4.85 -0.71 8.44
CA SER A 87 -4.99 -1.90 9.27
C SER A 87 -5.14 -1.51 10.74
N ASP A 88 -6.02 -2.20 11.45
CA ASP A 88 -6.15 -2.09 12.91
C ASP A 88 -4.98 -2.76 13.65
N LYS A 89 -4.17 -3.55 12.93
CA LYS A 89 -2.97 -4.24 13.44
C LYS A 89 -1.69 -3.46 13.17
N ALA A 90 -1.74 -2.12 13.15
CA ALA A 90 -0.55 -1.31 12.93
C ALA A 90 0.50 -1.55 14.04
N ASN A 91 1.75 -1.76 13.62
CA ASN A 91 2.91 -2.02 14.49
C ASN A 91 4.10 -1.08 14.20
N PHE A 92 3.91 -0.14 13.27
CA PHE A 92 4.92 0.83 12.88
C PHE A 92 4.27 2.20 12.68
N ILE A 93 4.80 3.20 13.36
CA ILE A 93 4.30 4.58 13.34
C ILE A 93 5.40 5.49 12.84
N VAL A 94 5.04 6.37 11.92
CA VAL A 94 5.95 7.39 11.37
C VAL A 94 5.43 8.76 11.79
N ASP A 95 6.28 9.56 12.41
CA ASP A 95 6.01 10.98 12.66
C ASP A 95 6.18 11.75 11.33
N ILE A 96 5.11 12.40 10.90
CA ILE A 96 5.07 13.19 9.67
C ILE A 96 4.82 14.67 9.96
N SER A 97 5.03 15.13 11.20
CA SER A 97 4.71 16.50 11.62
C SER A 97 5.40 17.55 10.75
N ASP A 98 6.65 17.31 10.36
CA ASP A 98 7.42 18.25 9.53
C ASP A 98 6.96 18.30 8.06
N ILE A 99 6.21 17.30 7.59
CA ILE A 99 5.80 17.18 6.19
C ILE A 99 4.27 17.09 6.01
N VAL A 100 3.50 17.29 7.07
CA VAL A 100 2.03 17.17 7.01
C VAL A 100 1.41 18.12 5.98
N ASP A 101 1.94 19.30 5.84
CA ASP A 101 1.44 20.28 4.85
C ASP A 101 1.71 19.83 3.43
N LEU A 102 2.88 19.25 3.15
CA LEU A 102 3.20 18.67 1.85
C LEU A 102 2.27 17.50 1.53
N LYS A 103 1.98 16.65 2.51
CA LYS A 103 1.03 15.56 2.35
C LYS A 103 -0.38 16.07 2.04
N ILE A 104 -0.85 17.10 2.73
CA ILE A 104 -2.15 17.73 2.45
C ILE A 104 -2.17 18.29 1.03
N GLN A 105 -1.13 19.01 0.61
CA GLN A 105 -1.02 19.52 -0.76
C GLN A 105 -1.08 18.41 -1.80
N ALA A 106 -0.41 17.29 -1.56
CA ALA A 106 -0.46 16.12 -2.45
C ALA A 106 -1.87 15.53 -2.55
N LEU A 107 -2.61 15.42 -1.43
CA LEU A 107 -3.99 14.95 -1.45
C LEU A 107 -4.93 15.89 -2.22
N LEU A 108 -4.76 17.18 -2.08
CA LEU A 108 -5.57 18.18 -2.80
C LEU A 108 -5.37 18.15 -4.32
N GLN A 109 -4.30 17.52 -4.83
CA GLN A 109 -4.16 17.27 -6.27
C GLN A 109 -5.22 16.29 -6.80
N HIS A 110 -5.81 15.46 -5.93
CA HIS A 110 -6.94 14.60 -6.29
C HIS A 110 -8.27 15.37 -6.22
N SER A 111 -8.42 16.39 -7.06
CA SER A 111 -9.55 17.32 -7.04
C SER A 111 -10.91 16.63 -7.18
N SER A 112 -11.00 15.55 -7.97
CA SER A 112 -12.21 14.74 -8.09
C SER A 112 -12.67 14.07 -6.79
N GLN A 113 -11.79 13.95 -5.81
CA GLN A 113 -12.09 13.32 -4.50
C GLN A 113 -12.30 14.34 -3.38
N PHE A 114 -11.56 15.46 -3.42
CA PHE A 114 -11.44 16.37 -2.28
C PHE A 114 -11.66 17.85 -2.63
N GLY A 115 -11.72 18.21 -3.93
CA GLY A 115 -11.63 19.59 -4.40
C GLY A 115 -12.76 20.54 -3.99
N GLU A 116 -13.92 20.05 -3.53
CA GLU A 116 -15.07 20.86 -3.12
C GLU A 116 -15.35 20.80 -1.60
N ARG A 117 -14.43 20.22 -0.82
CA ARG A 117 -14.60 20.09 0.63
C ARG A 117 -13.77 21.12 1.38
N ASP A 118 -14.39 22.23 1.76
CA ASP A 118 -13.75 23.31 2.54
C ASP A 118 -13.25 22.81 3.90
N ASP A 119 -13.90 21.79 4.47
CA ASP A 119 -13.57 21.19 5.76
C ASP A 119 -12.47 20.11 5.68
N PHE A 120 -12.07 19.72 4.46
CA PHE A 120 -11.18 18.55 4.26
C PHE A 120 -9.83 18.68 4.95
N VAL A 121 -9.19 19.85 4.85
CA VAL A 121 -7.88 20.09 5.45
C VAL A 121 -7.95 19.96 6.98
N GLN A 122 -8.98 20.56 7.60
CA GLN A 122 -9.17 20.46 9.04
C GLN A 122 -9.47 19.01 9.45
N PHE A 123 -10.36 18.33 8.73
CA PHE A 123 -10.71 16.93 8.97
C PHE A 123 -9.48 16.02 8.97
N VAL A 124 -8.59 16.13 7.95
CA VAL A 124 -7.41 15.27 7.89
C VAL A 124 -6.39 15.62 8.97
N ARG A 125 -6.24 16.89 9.32
CA ARG A 125 -5.36 17.31 10.43
C ARG A 125 -5.82 16.73 11.76
N GLU A 126 -7.11 16.78 12.07
CA GLU A 126 -7.68 16.18 13.29
C GLU A 126 -7.49 14.67 13.30
N ARG A 127 -7.74 14.00 12.16
CA ARG A 127 -7.65 12.55 12.03
C ARG A 127 -6.23 11.99 12.16
N TRP A 128 -5.22 12.75 11.73
CA TRP A 128 -3.82 12.29 11.76
C TRP A 128 -3.09 12.70 13.03
N ARG A 129 -3.70 13.51 13.87
CA ARG A 129 -3.14 13.94 15.13
C ARG A 129 -3.24 12.83 16.17
N ASP A 130 -2.12 12.51 16.81
CA ASP A 130 -2.11 11.60 17.94
C ASP A 130 -2.38 12.34 19.27
N GLU A 131 -2.43 11.59 20.36
CA GLU A 131 -2.69 12.13 21.72
C GLU A 131 -1.58 13.08 22.20
N GLU A 132 -0.38 12.97 21.64
CA GLU A 132 0.76 13.84 21.93
C GLU A 132 0.80 15.08 21.04
N GLY A 133 -0.16 15.21 20.13
CA GLY A 133 -0.29 16.34 19.21
C GLY A 133 0.55 16.25 17.94
N ARG A 134 1.26 15.13 17.71
CA ARG A 134 2.04 14.87 16.50
C ARG A 134 1.14 14.40 15.37
N TYR A 135 1.55 14.67 14.13
CA TYR A 135 0.91 14.07 12.95
C TYR A 135 1.59 12.75 12.61
N THR A 136 0.82 11.67 12.52
CA THR A 136 1.39 10.32 12.35
C THR A 136 0.74 9.54 11.22
N GLU A 137 1.55 8.71 10.57
CA GLU A 137 1.07 7.61 9.72
C GLU A 137 1.30 6.27 10.40
N ARG A 138 0.37 5.35 10.21
CA ARG A 138 0.41 4.03 10.85
C ARG A 138 0.38 2.94 9.81
N PHE A 139 1.31 1.99 9.95
CA PHE A 139 1.45 0.84 9.07
C PHE A 139 1.52 -0.45 9.85
N ARG A 140 1.01 -1.52 9.26
CA ARG A 140 1.45 -2.86 9.59
C ARG A 140 2.70 -3.15 8.77
N ARG A 141 3.84 -3.15 9.43
CA ARG A 141 5.13 -3.47 8.81
C ARG A 141 5.42 -4.95 8.94
N VAL A 142 5.73 -5.59 7.83
CA VAL A 142 6.18 -6.98 7.77
C VAL A 142 7.62 -7.00 7.24
N VAL A 143 8.55 -7.48 8.04
CA VAL A 143 9.94 -7.72 7.64
C VAL A 143 10.05 -9.15 7.14
N MET A 144 10.38 -9.32 5.86
CA MET A 144 10.41 -10.61 5.20
C MET A 144 11.63 -11.42 5.67
N ILE A 145 11.37 -12.60 6.20
CA ILE A 145 12.43 -13.54 6.62
C ILE A 145 13.18 -14.03 5.37
N ARG A 146 14.49 -14.20 5.49
CA ARG A 146 15.40 -14.64 4.42
C ARG A 146 15.09 -16.04 3.89
#